data_a9c030a65a640ff7b82b65992940112c
#
_entry.id   a9c030a65a640ff7b82b65992940112c
#
_cell.length_a   1.000
_cell.length_b   1.000
_cell.length_c   1.000
_cell.angle_alpha   90.00
_cell.angle_beta   90.00
_cell.angle_gamma   90.00
#
_symmetry.space_group_name_H-M   'P 1'
#
loop_
_entity.id
_entity.type
_entity.pdbx_description
1 polymer ?
#
loop_
_entity_poly.entity_id
_entity_poly.type
_entity_poly.pdbx_seq_one_letter_code
_entity_poly.pdbx_strand_id
1 'polypeptide(L)'
;MKQEFKDYWRKEPKNALVTGASSGMGLCYAEKLAEEGYNLLLISIDGKAMADVAERLQKHYQNQRIEYLVKDLAEENAAEDLYEYACQSGFSVNLLINNAGIFTFKDVLDISLKKIETFIGLHVSTVTKLCRLFGEQMAKEGGGRIINMSSISAHTPYCGIALYTATKSYLLVFTKAFALEMKERNVKVSAVCPGAVATGLYKLPAWLQKLGMFLGIIIPPQRLVKRVLRANGRGKITIIPGFGNRLFKPVFSILPNWFKLLIRRRIKQLENNF
;
A
#
# COMPACT_ATOMS: atom_id res chain seq x y z
N MET A 1 30.01 -4.63 -11.78
CA MET A 1 28.97 -3.75 -11.16
C MET A 1 27.53 -4.03 -11.60
N LYS A 2 27.20 -4.32 -12.87
CA LYS A 2 25.80 -4.62 -13.29
C LYS A 2 25.28 -6.02 -12.90
N GLN A 3 26.12 -6.99 -12.62
CA GLN A 3 25.75 -8.38 -12.31
C GLN A 3 25.42 -8.56 -10.80
N GLU A 4 26.17 -7.92 -9.90
CA GLU A 4 25.97 -7.99 -8.46
C GLU A 4 24.64 -7.37 -7.99
N PHE A 5 24.14 -6.35 -8.69
CA PHE A 5 22.87 -5.70 -8.40
C PHE A 5 21.63 -6.56 -8.73
N LYS A 6 21.77 -7.64 -9.49
CA LYS A 6 20.62 -8.46 -9.92
C LYS A 6 20.12 -9.43 -8.86
N ASP A 7 20.94 -9.82 -7.90
CA ASP A 7 20.70 -10.99 -7.06
C ASP A 7 20.54 -10.71 -5.57
N TYR A 8 20.71 -9.45 -5.11
CA TYR A 8 20.60 -9.10 -3.69
C TYR A 8 19.21 -9.49 -3.09
N TRP A 9 18.12 -9.34 -3.82
CA TRP A 9 16.77 -9.72 -3.38
C TRP A 9 16.53 -11.23 -3.36
N ARG A 10 17.53 -12.03 -3.76
CA ARG A 10 17.55 -13.49 -3.63
C ARG A 10 18.35 -13.96 -2.40
N LYS A 11 18.98 -13.02 -1.66
CA LYS A 11 19.68 -13.39 -0.42
C LYS A 11 18.69 -13.91 0.60
N GLU A 12 19.00 -15.00 1.20
CA GLU A 12 18.31 -15.55 2.37
C GLU A 12 18.87 -14.91 3.65
N PRO A 13 18.07 -14.73 4.69
CA PRO A 13 16.63 -14.97 4.73
C PRO A 13 15.82 -13.86 4.01
N LYS A 14 14.73 -14.23 3.34
CA LYS A 14 13.78 -13.30 2.76
C LYS A 14 12.79 -12.86 3.83
N ASN A 15 12.87 -11.64 4.29
CA ASN A 15 12.03 -11.10 5.35
C ASN A 15 11.17 -9.95 4.84
N ALA A 16 9.86 -10.07 4.95
CA ALA A 16 8.93 -9.02 4.53
C ALA A 16 8.11 -8.49 5.70
N LEU A 17 7.95 -7.17 5.75
CA LEU A 17 7.02 -6.49 6.63
C LEU A 17 5.83 -5.97 5.81
N VAL A 18 4.61 -6.32 6.25
CA VAL A 18 3.37 -5.91 5.57
C VAL A 18 2.45 -5.20 6.55
N THR A 19 2.14 -3.93 6.28
CA THR A 19 1.17 -3.16 7.08
C THR A 19 -0.24 -3.30 6.54
N GLY A 20 -1.25 -3.34 7.44
CA GLY A 20 -2.65 -3.57 7.09
C GLY A 20 -2.87 -4.98 6.53
N ALA A 21 -2.22 -5.98 7.14
CA ALA A 21 -2.15 -7.35 6.61
C ALA A 21 -3.38 -8.22 6.95
N SER A 22 -4.30 -7.76 7.81
CA SER A 22 -5.48 -8.54 8.24
C SER A 22 -6.54 -8.73 7.14
N SER A 23 -6.54 -7.90 6.11
CA SER A 23 -7.59 -7.97 5.08
C SER A 23 -7.14 -7.39 3.72
N GLY A 24 -7.99 -7.54 2.71
CA GLY A 24 -7.86 -6.87 1.42
C GLY A 24 -6.53 -7.11 0.71
N MET A 25 -5.87 -6.04 0.27
CA MET A 25 -4.60 -6.13 -0.45
C MET A 25 -3.46 -6.58 0.45
N GLY A 26 -3.45 -6.14 1.73
CA GLY A 26 -2.41 -6.53 2.70
C GLY A 26 -2.38 -8.03 2.93
N LEU A 27 -3.54 -8.64 3.10
CA LEU A 27 -3.69 -10.10 3.20
C LEU A 27 -3.17 -10.80 1.93
N CYS A 28 -3.55 -10.31 0.75
CA CYS A 28 -3.05 -10.88 -0.51
C CYS A 28 -1.53 -10.73 -0.67
N TYR A 29 -0.91 -9.67 -0.14
CA TYR A 29 0.54 -9.55 -0.08
C TYR A 29 1.13 -10.59 0.86
N ALA A 30 0.58 -10.75 2.07
CA ALA A 30 1.05 -11.74 3.04
C ALA A 30 0.99 -13.17 2.47
N GLU A 31 -0.16 -13.57 1.90
CA GLU A 31 -0.33 -14.87 1.25
C GLU A 31 0.67 -15.11 0.12
N LYS A 32 0.81 -14.12 -0.78
CA LYS A 32 1.73 -14.26 -1.92
C LYS A 32 3.19 -14.32 -1.52
N LEU A 33 3.59 -13.56 -0.50
CA LEU A 33 4.96 -13.57 0.00
C LEU A 33 5.28 -14.85 0.76
N ALA A 34 4.33 -15.38 1.55
CA ALA A 34 4.48 -16.71 2.16
C ALA A 34 4.68 -17.80 1.09
N GLU A 35 3.86 -17.79 0.01
CA GLU A 35 4.02 -18.69 -1.14
C GLU A 35 5.41 -18.55 -1.80
N GLU A 36 6.02 -17.35 -1.79
CA GLU A 36 7.35 -17.08 -2.34
C GLU A 36 8.52 -17.34 -1.34
N GLY A 37 8.21 -17.91 -0.17
CA GLY A 37 9.19 -18.32 0.83
C GLY A 37 9.69 -17.20 1.75
N TYR A 38 8.92 -16.10 1.90
CA TYR A 38 9.27 -15.02 2.82
C TYR A 38 8.87 -15.35 4.26
N ASN A 39 9.75 -15.05 5.21
CA ASN A 39 9.35 -14.80 6.59
C ASN A 39 8.53 -13.51 6.64
N LEU A 40 7.51 -13.45 7.49
CA LEU A 40 6.56 -12.35 7.51
C LEU A 40 6.46 -11.71 8.89
N LEU A 41 6.54 -10.39 8.94
CA LEU A 41 6.11 -9.56 10.06
C LEU A 41 4.86 -8.79 9.61
N LEU A 42 3.70 -9.17 10.15
CA LEU A 42 2.39 -8.69 9.73
C LEU A 42 1.85 -7.69 10.74
N ILE A 43 1.42 -6.52 10.28
CA ILE A 43 0.96 -5.43 11.14
C ILE A 43 -0.49 -5.09 10.85
N SER A 44 -1.32 -5.03 11.87
CA SER A 44 -2.70 -4.55 11.77
C SER A 44 -3.19 -4.00 13.11
N ILE A 45 -4.21 -3.15 13.08
CA ILE A 45 -4.96 -2.73 14.27
C ILE A 45 -5.96 -3.79 14.72
N ASP A 46 -6.41 -4.67 13.85
CA ASP A 46 -7.34 -5.76 14.16
C ASP A 46 -6.59 -7.00 14.62
N GLY A 47 -6.43 -7.13 15.93
CA GLY A 47 -5.69 -8.22 16.56
C GLY A 47 -6.30 -9.60 16.32
N LYS A 48 -7.65 -9.71 16.33
CA LYS A 48 -8.33 -11.01 16.13
C LYS A 48 -8.14 -11.51 14.70
N ALA A 49 -8.47 -10.68 13.72
CA ALA A 49 -8.26 -11.05 12.31
C ALA A 49 -6.79 -11.32 12.00
N MET A 50 -5.87 -10.63 12.69
CA MET A 50 -4.43 -10.83 12.47
C MET A 50 -3.94 -12.16 13.02
N ALA A 51 -4.41 -12.56 14.23
CA ALA A 51 -4.10 -13.86 14.80
C ALA A 51 -4.57 -15.01 13.90
N ASP A 52 -5.81 -14.94 13.39
CA ASP A 52 -6.39 -15.94 12.49
C ASP A 52 -5.57 -16.06 11.18
N VAL A 53 -5.13 -14.92 10.62
CA VAL A 53 -4.29 -14.89 9.42
C VAL A 53 -2.92 -15.51 9.69
N ALA A 54 -2.27 -15.11 10.78
CA ALA A 54 -0.92 -15.60 11.12
C ALA A 54 -0.93 -17.11 11.38
N GLU A 55 -1.90 -17.62 12.15
CA GLU A 55 -2.06 -19.05 12.43
C GLU A 55 -2.28 -19.84 11.14
N ARG A 56 -3.19 -19.38 10.27
CA ARG A 56 -3.47 -20.03 8.99
C ARG A 56 -2.25 -20.09 8.09
N LEU A 57 -1.49 -19.00 8.00
CA LEU A 57 -0.27 -18.94 7.18
C LEU A 57 0.83 -19.81 7.78
N GLN A 58 1.04 -19.79 9.11
CA GLN A 58 2.05 -20.61 9.77
C GLN A 58 1.76 -22.10 9.63
N LYS A 59 0.49 -22.49 9.72
CA LYS A 59 0.08 -23.90 9.51
C LYS A 59 0.35 -24.38 8.08
N HIS A 60 0.20 -23.50 7.10
CA HIS A 60 0.40 -23.84 5.69
C HIS A 60 1.86 -23.76 5.24
N TYR A 61 2.63 -22.83 5.81
CA TYR A 61 4.02 -22.54 5.48
C TYR A 61 4.92 -22.75 6.70
N GLN A 62 5.19 -24.01 7.05
CA GLN A 62 5.86 -24.40 8.30
C GLN A 62 7.34 -23.99 8.38
N ASN A 63 7.99 -23.78 7.24
CA ASN A 63 9.41 -23.42 7.16
C ASN A 63 9.66 -21.90 7.25
N GLN A 64 8.62 -21.07 7.19
CA GLN A 64 8.73 -19.64 7.35
C GLN A 64 8.45 -19.23 8.79
N ARG A 65 9.09 -18.16 9.24
CA ARG A 65 8.77 -17.46 10.47
C ARG A 65 7.66 -16.46 10.16
N ILE A 66 6.47 -16.64 10.75
CA ILE A 66 5.32 -15.76 10.55
C ILE A 66 4.93 -15.17 11.89
N GLU A 67 5.18 -13.88 12.05
CA GLU A 67 4.86 -13.11 13.25
C GLU A 67 3.89 -11.99 12.94
N TYR A 68 3.18 -11.53 13.95
CA TYR A 68 2.32 -10.35 13.84
C TYR A 68 2.46 -9.42 15.03
N LEU A 69 2.20 -8.16 14.80
CA LEU A 69 2.12 -7.13 15.82
C LEU A 69 0.81 -6.36 15.67
N VAL A 70 0.05 -6.23 16.75
CA VAL A 70 -1.14 -5.38 16.81
C VAL A 70 -0.70 -3.96 17.12
N LYS A 71 -0.85 -3.05 16.15
CA LYS A 71 -0.41 -1.66 16.30
C LYS A 71 -1.29 -0.71 15.49
N ASP A 72 -1.74 0.38 16.12
CA ASP A 72 -2.32 1.51 15.39
C ASP A 72 -1.20 2.37 14.80
N LEU A 73 -1.08 2.31 13.47
CA LEU A 73 -0.06 3.04 12.74
C LEU A 73 -0.39 4.54 12.57
N ALA A 74 -1.50 5.03 13.10
CA ALA A 74 -1.81 6.46 13.18
C ALA A 74 -1.22 7.13 14.43
N GLU A 75 -0.74 6.36 15.41
CA GLU A 75 -0.07 6.88 16.61
C GLU A 75 1.27 7.56 16.28
N GLU A 76 1.66 8.53 17.09
CA GLU A 76 2.81 9.40 16.84
C GLU A 76 4.12 8.64 16.69
N ASN A 77 4.40 7.67 17.56
CA ASN A 77 5.65 6.90 17.59
C ASN A 77 5.52 5.51 16.94
N ALA A 78 4.41 5.27 16.22
CA ALA A 78 4.11 3.93 15.70
C ALA A 78 5.18 3.38 14.75
N ALA A 79 5.85 4.24 14.00
CA ALA A 79 6.90 3.83 13.08
C ALA A 79 8.18 3.43 13.82
N GLU A 80 8.55 4.21 14.82
CA GLU A 80 9.72 3.98 15.68
C GLU A 80 9.53 2.68 16.47
N ASP A 81 8.36 2.52 17.13
CA ASP A 81 8.02 1.32 17.91
C ASP A 81 8.05 0.05 17.03
N LEU A 82 7.52 0.15 15.81
CA LEU A 82 7.52 -0.97 14.87
C LEU A 82 8.94 -1.33 14.40
N TYR A 83 9.77 -0.31 14.15
CA TYR A 83 11.16 -0.54 13.76
C TYR A 83 11.96 -1.16 14.92
N GLU A 84 11.78 -0.66 16.13
CA GLU A 84 12.42 -1.20 17.33
C GLU A 84 12.00 -2.66 17.60
N TYR A 85 10.70 -2.96 17.49
CA TYR A 85 10.19 -4.33 17.58
C TYR A 85 10.85 -5.26 16.55
N ALA A 86 10.96 -4.83 15.28
CA ALA A 86 11.60 -5.61 14.24
C ALA A 86 13.09 -5.89 14.56
N CYS A 87 13.81 -4.88 15.08
CA CYS A 87 15.20 -5.03 15.49
C CYS A 87 15.34 -5.99 16.68
N GLN A 88 14.55 -5.82 17.73
CA GLN A 88 14.60 -6.65 18.95
C GLN A 88 14.22 -8.11 18.67
N SER A 89 13.28 -8.34 17.76
CA SER A 89 12.91 -9.68 17.32
C SER A 89 13.90 -10.29 16.32
N GLY A 90 14.97 -9.60 15.94
CA GLY A 90 15.94 -10.06 14.94
C GLY A 90 15.36 -10.18 13.53
N PHE A 91 14.35 -9.37 13.21
CA PHE A 91 13.68 -9.40 11.91
C PHE A 91 14.31 -8.37 10.96
N SER A 92 15.41 -8.74 10.28
CA SER A 92 16.06 -7.90 9.26
C SER A 92 15.17 -7.81 8.01
N VAL A 93 14.40 -6.71 7.91
CA VAL A 93 13.42 -6.49 6.84
C VAL A 93 14.09 -6.12 5.52
N ASN A 94 13.96 -6.95 4.50
CA ASN A 94 14.46 -6.65 3.14
C ASN A 94 13.35 -6.36 2.11
N LEU A 95 12.07 -6.50 2.51
CA LEU A 95 10.92 -6.04 1.74
C LEU A 95 9.90 -5.36 2.65
N LEU A 96 9.72 -4.04 2.52
CA LEU A 96 8.71 -3.28 3.24
C LEU A 96 7.51 -2.99 2.35
N ILE A 97 6.29 -3.32 2.81
CA ILE A 97 5.04 -3.01 2.13
C ILE A 97 4.18 -2.09 3.01
N ASN A 98 4.22 -0.81 2.74
CA ASN A 98 3.37 0.21 3.33
C ASN A 98 2.00 0.17 2.65
N ASN A 99 1.12 -0.72 3.14
CA ASN A 99 -0.21 -0.93 2.58
C ASN A 99 -1.33 -0.42 3.50
N ALA A 100 -1.13 -0.34 4.81
CA ALA A 100 -2.14 0.17 5.73
C ALA A 100 -2.70 1.52 5.26
N GLY A 101 -4.00 1.68 5.36
CA GLY A 101 -4.65 2.92 4.94
C GLY A 101 -6.15 2.89 5.18
N ILE A 102 -6.71 4.07 5.28
CA ILE A 102 -8.14 4.31 5.46
C ILE A 102 -8.69 5.12 4.31
N PHE A 103 -9.98 5.00 4.10
CA PHE A 103 -10.72 5.75 3.08
C PHE A 103 -11.99 6.34 3.69
N THR A 104 -12.35 7.54 3.28
CA THR A 104 -13.66 8.13 3.56
C THR A 104 -14.10 8.97 2.38
N PHE A 105 -15.38 8.90 2.07
CA PHE A 105 -16.02 9.78 1.09
C PHE A 105 -16.79 10.85 1.85
N LYS A 106 -16.12 11.94 2.20
CA LYS A 106 -16.69 13.10 2.91
C LYS A 106 -16.04 14.40 2.45
N ASP A 107 -16.80 15.47 2.47
CA ASP A 107 -16.21 16.80 2.31
C ASP A 107 -15.36 17.15 3.53
N VAL A 108 -14.34 17.97 3.37
CA VAL A 108 -13.39 18.29 4.45
C VAL A 108 -14.08 18.88 5.66
N LEU A 109 -15.11 19.69 5.45
CA LEU A 109 -15.89 20.29 6.54
C LEU A 109 -16.69 19.27 7.38
N ASP A 110 -16.95 18.09 6.83
CA ASP A 110 -17.68 17.00 7.49
C ASP A 110 -16.73 15.98 8.18
N ILE A 111 -15.41 16.23 8.13
CA ILE A 111 -14.39 15.36 8.73
C ILE A 111 -13.94 15.97 10.06
N SER A 112 -13.97 15.19 11.16
CA SER A 112 -13.47 15.66 12.44
C SER A 112 -11.95 15.92 12.40
N LEU A 113 -11.46 16.88 13.20
CA LEU A 113 -10.03 17.18 13.30
C LEU A 113 -9.23 15.93 13.66
N LYS A 114 -9.68 15.14 14.63
CA LYS A 114 -9.06 13.86 15.00
C LYS A 114 -8.93 12.90 13.81
N LYS A 115 -9.95 12.85 12.92
CA LYS A 115 -9.89 11.99 11.73
C LYS A 115 -8.89 12.52 10.70
N ILE A 116 -8.74 13.85 10.59
CA ILE A 116 -7.71 14.48 9.75
C ILE A 116 -6.32 14.07 10.24
N GLU A 117 -6.07 14.16 11.54
CA GLU A 117 -4.81 13.73 12.16
C GLU A 117 -4.54 12.24 11.91
N THR A 118 -5.56 11.38 12.06
CA THR A 118 -5.46 9.94 11.72
C THR A 118 -5.00 9.72 10.26
N PHE A 119 -5.58 10.48 9.30
CA PHE A 119 -5.19 10.36 7.89
C PHE A 119 -3.74 10.79 7.65
N ILE A 120 -3.34 11.90 8.26
CA ILE A 120 -1.98 12.44 8.11
C ILE A 120 -0.98 11.51 8.82
N GLY A 121 -1.27 11.10 10.04
CA GLY A 121 -0.45 10.15 10.79
C GLY A 121 -0.21 8.87 9.99
N LEU A 122 -1.30 8.17 9.63
CA LEU A 122 -1.22 6.88 8.98
C LEU A 122 -0.63 6.93 7.55
N HIS A 123 -1.08 7.88 6.71
CA HIS A 123 -0.71 7.89 5.29
C HIS A 123 0.56 8.69 4.99
N VAL A 124 0.93 9.65 5.83
CA VAL A 124 2.05 10.55 5.57
C VAL A 124 3.19 10.30 6.55
N SER A 125 2.98 10.59 7.84
CA SER A 125 4.04 10.55 8.85
C SER A 125 4.63 9.16 8.99
N THR A 126 3.81 8.17 9.30
CA THR A 126 4.27 6.79 9.55
C THR A 126 4.92 6.17 8.32
N VAL A 127 4.33 6.33 7.12
CA VAL A 127 4.95 5.79 5.90
C VAL A 127 6.30 6.44 5.62
N THR A 128 6.43 7.75 5.83
CA THR A 128 7.70 8.47 5.63
C THR A 128 8.77 8.00 6.62
N LYS A 129 8.39 7.89 7.91
CA LYS A 129 9.30 7.41 8.97
C LYS A 129 9.73 5.95 8.71
N LEU A 130 8.80 5.05 8.35
CA LEU A 130 9.13 3.66 8.01
C LEU A 130 10.05 3.56 6.80
N CYS A 131 9.81 4.37 5.76
CA CYS A 131 10.69 4.44 4.60
C CYS A 131 12.11 4.88 5.00
N ARG A 132 12.24 5.87 5.89
CA ARG A 132 13.54 6.32 6.38
C ARG A 132 14.25 5.25 7.21
N LEU A 133 13.58 4.69 8.21
CA LEU A 133 14.18 3.73 9.15
C LEU A 133 14.61 2.43 8.44
N PHE A 134 13.68 1.77 7.77
CA PHE A 134 13.97 0.53 7.04
C PHE A 134 14.81 0.78 5.78
N GLY A 135 14.67 1.93 5.13
CA GLY A 135 15.51 2.31 4.01
C GLY A 135 16.97 2.46 4.41
N GLU A 136 17.27 3.04 5.57
CA GLU A 136 18.61 3.15 6.14
C GLU A 136 19.19 1.76 6.47
N GLN A 137 18.40 0.90 7.13
CA GLN A 137 18.78 -0.49 7.41
C GLN A 137 19.10 -1.23 6.11
N MET A 138 18.18 -1.22 5.13
CA MET A 138 18.37 -1.86 3.84
C MET A 138 19.64 -1.37 3.12
N ALA A 139 19.92 -0.07 3.18
CA ALA A 139 21.12 0.52 2.58
C ALA A 139 22.40 -0.01 3.23
N LYS A 140 22.43 -0.12 4.57
CA LYS A 140 23.56 -0.69 5.33
C LYS A 140 23.77 -2.18 5.06
N GLU A 141 22.70 -2.92 4.84
CA GLU A 141 22.71 -4.36 4.56
C GLU A 141 22.95 -4.69 3.07
N GLY A 142 23.15 -3.67 2.22
CA GLY A 142 23.51 -3.82 0.79
C GLY A 142 22.32 -3.79 -0.17
N GLY A 143 21.10 -3.47 0.29
CA GLY A 143 19.93 -3.24 -0.55
C GLY A 143 18.62 -3.74 0.02
N GLY A 144 17.56 -3.50 -0.70
CA GLY A 144 16.21 -3.90 -0.28
C GLY A 144 15.11 -3.41 -1.22
N ARG A 145 13.87 -3.56 -0.78
CA ARG A 145 12.69 -3.21 -1.58
C ARG A 145 11.63 -2.54 -0.71
N ILE A 146 11.08 -1.43 -1.19
CA ILE A 146 9.99 -0.71 -0.53
C ILE A 146 8.84 -0.52 -1.52
N ILE A 147 7.63 -0.79 -1.07
CA ILE A 147 6.39 -0.61 -1.83
C ILE A 147 5.44 0.26 -1.02
N ASN A 148 5.11 1.45 -1.54
CA ASN A 148 4.16 2.37 -0.93
C ASN A 148 2.84 2.34 -1.71
N MET A 149 1.72 2.04 -1.03
CA MET A 149 0.40 2.00 -1.64
C MET A 149 -0.21 3.40 -1.75
N SER A 150 -0.02 4.03 -2.90
CA SER A 150 -0.70 5.24 -3.31
C SER A 150 -2.07 4.92 -3.94
N SER A 151 -2.55 5.72 -4.87
CA SER A 151 -3.83 5.56 -5.57
C SER A 151 -3.76 6.20 -6.96
N ILE A 152 -4.62 5.79 -7.87
CA ILE A 152 -4.85 6.50 -9.14
C ILE A 152 -5.36 7.92 -8.89
N SER A 153 -6.11 8.14 -7.78
CA SER A 153 -6.60 9.46 -7.36
C SER A 153 -5.47 10.44 -7.04
N ALA A 154 -4.26 9.97 -6.74
CA ALA A 154 -3.09 10.81 -6.52
C ALA A 154 -2.71 11.71 -7.71
N HIS A 155 -3.25 11.42 -8.88
CA HIS A 155 -2.95 12.17 -10.11
C HIS A 155 -3.94 13.28 -10.43
N THR A 156 -5.06 13.37 -9.70
CA THR A 156 -6.13 14.32 -10.03
C THR A 156 -6.90 14.70 -8.75
N PRO A 157 -7.21 15.98 -8.55
CA PRO A 157 -8.04 16.39 -7.41
C PRO A 157 -9.48 15.92 -7.58
N TYR A 158 -10.04 15.33 -6.52
CA TYR A 158 -11.43 14.91 -6.46
C TYR A 158 -12.13 15.50 -5.24
N CYS A 159 -13.29 16.11 -5.44
CA CYS A 159 -14.17 16.55 -4.36
C CYS A 159 -14.84 15.35 -3.68
N GLY A 160 -15.07 15.46 -2.37
CA GLY A 160 -15.59 14.35 -1.55
C GLY A 160 -14.52 13.38 -1.03
N ILE A 161 -13.31 13.39 -1.60
CA ILE A 161 -12.14 12.61 -1.13
C ILE A 161 -10.86 13.46 -1.09
N ALA A 162 -11.00 14.76 -0.87
CA ALA A 162 -9.87 15.69 -0.97
C ALA A 162 -8.71 15.33 -0.05
N LEU A 163 -9.00 15.00 1.22
CA LEU A 163 -7.97 14.59 2.19
C LEU A 163 -7.26 13.30 1.77
N TYR A 164 -8.03 12.28 1.36
CA TYR A 164 -7.47 11.03 0.87
C TYR A 164 -6.57 11.25 -0.35
N THR A 165 -7.08 12.00 -1.33
CA THR A 165 -6.33 12.32 -2.55
C THR A 165 -5.03 13.07 -2.24
N ALA A 166 -5.08 14.06 -1.34
CA ALA A 166 -3.90 14.82 -0.93
C ALA A 166 -2.83 13.92 -0.30
N THR A 167 -3.22 13.03 0.63
CA THR A 167 -2.26 12.10 1.25
C THR A 167 -1.68 11.10 0.26
N LYS A 168 -2.47 10.61 -0.69
CA LYS A 168 -2.00 9.68 -1.73
C LYS A 168 -1.14 10.38 -2.79
N SER A 169 -1.37 11.67 -3.05
CA SER A 169 -0.49 12.51 -3.89
C SER A 169 0.86 12.75 -3.20
N TYR A 170 0.85 13.05 -1.90
CA TYR A 170 2.08 13.10 -1.11
C TYR A 170 2.90 11.83 -1.27
N LEU A 171 2.29 10.66 -1.03
CA LEU A 171 2.96 9.37 -1.16
C LEU A 171 3.54 9.13 -2.54
N LEU A 172 2.82 9.51 -3.60
CA LEU A 172 3.30 9.38 -4.97
C LEU A 172 4.55 10.22 -5.22
N VAL A 173 4.51 11.50 -4.82
CA VAL A 173 5.63 12.44 -5.04
C VAL A 173 6.83 12.06 -4.17
N PHE A 174 6.59 11.85 -2.86
CA PHE A 174 7.61 11.40 -1.93
C PHE A 174 8.32 10.14 -2.41
N THR A 175 7.54 9.11 -2.77
CA THR A 175 8.10 7.82 -3.21
C THR A 175 8.94 7.97 -4.47
N LYS A 176 8.55 8.81 -5.41
CA LYS A 176 9.32 9.07 -6.65
C LYS A 176 10.67 9.73 -6.34
N ALA A 177 10.68 10.74 -5.48
CA ALA A 177 11.91 11.41 -5.06
C ALA A 177 12.81 10.45 -4.27
N PHE A 178 12.25 9.80 -3.25
CA PHE A 178 12.97 8.84 -2.41
C PHE A 178 13.53 7.65 -3.20
N ALA A 179 12.84 7.19 -4.24
CA ALA A 179 13.35 6.14 -5.12
C ALA A 179 14.63 6.55 -5.86
N LEU A 180 14.79 7.82 -6.21
CA LEU A 180 16.01 8.35 -6.83
C LEU A 180 17.15 8.45 -5.81
N GLU A 181 16.87 8.92 -4.60
CA GLU A 181 17.85 9.00 -3.51
C GLU A 181 18.38 7.61 -3.11
N MET A 182 17.51 6.61 -3.13
CA MET A 182 17.86 5.24 -2.72
C MET A 182 18.46 4.38 -3.82
N LYS A 183 18.51 4.89 -5.06
CA LYS A 183 19.00 4.12 -6.22
C LYS A 183 20.46 3.70 -6.07
N GLU A 184 21.32 4.59 -5.62
CA GLU A 184 22.75 4.32 -5.42
C GLU A 184 23.02 3.42 -4.21
N ARG A 185 22.03 3.29 -3.30
CA ARG A 185 22.07 2.43 -2.11
C ARG A 185 21.46 1.06 -2.35
N ASN A 186 21.20 0.70 -3.60
CA ASN A 186 20.60 -0.58 -4.02
C ASN A 186 19.21 -0.88 -3.40
N VAL A 187 18.44 0.15 -3.00
CA VAL A 187 17.07 -0.01 -2.50
C VAL A 187 16.07 0.39 -3.57
N LYS A 188 15.21 -0.55 -3.96
CA LYS A 188 14.18 -0.34 -4.98
C LYS A 188 12.88 0.14 -4.35
N VAL A 189 12.51 1.37 -4.59
CA VAL A 189 11.29 1.97 -4.04
C VAL A 189 10.23 2.17 -5.13
N SER A 190 8.97 1.80 -4.83
CA SER A 190 7.87 1.90 -5.79
C SER A 190 6.63 2.53 -5.18
N ALA A 191 6.04 3.51 -5.88
CA ALA A 191 4.67 3.97 -5.64
C ALA A 191 3.70 3.13 -6.48
N VAL A 192 2.75 2.50 -5.82
CA VAL A 192 1.68 1.75 -6.49
C VAL A 192 0.42 2.60 -6.52
N CYS A 193 -0.10 2.85 -7.72
CA CYS A 193 -1.29 3.67 -7.96
C CYS A 193 -2.41 2.79 -8.53
N PRO A 194 -3.08 1.95 -7.73
CA PRO A 194 -4.21 1.16 -8.21
C PRO A 194 -5.40 2.07 -8.51
N GLY A 195 -6.23 1.65 -9.45
CA GLY A 195 -7.61 2.08 -9.55
C GLY A 195 -8.47 1.41 -8.47
N ALA A 196 -9.76 1.25 -8.72
CA ALA A 196 -10.59 0.47 -7.85
C ALA A 196 -10.10 -0.99 -7.80
N VAL A 197 -9.94 -1.52 -6.60
CA VAL A 197 -9.57 -2.93 -6.35
C VAL A 197 -10.80 -3.61 -5.76
N ALA A 198 -11.07 -4.83 -6.18
CA ALA A 198 -12.18 -5.63 -5.67
C ALA A 198 -11.91 -6.07 -4.21
N THR A 199 -11.87 -5.10 -3.31
CA THR A 199 -11.76 -5.28 -1.86
C THR A 199 -12.98 -4.65 -1.19
N GLY A 200 -13.24 -4.97 0.08
CA GLY A 200 -14.33 -4.36 0.85
C GLY A 200 -14.20 -2.85 1.10
N LEU A 201 -13.16 -2.19 0.57
CA LEU A 201 -12.91 -0.76 0.75
C LEU A 201 -13.97 0.11 0.05
N TYR A 202 -14.52 -0.35 -1.07
CA TYR A 202 -15.58 0.32 -1.83
C TYR A 202 -16.80 -0.58 -1.86
N LYS A 203 -17.90 -0.15 -1.24
CA LYS A 203 -19.20 -0.87 -1.25
C LYS A 203 -19.90 -0.69 -2.60
N LEU A 204 -19.30 -1.19 -3.68
CA LEU A 204 -19.88 -1.10 -5.03
C LEU A 204 -20.85 -2.25 -5.29
N PRO A 205 -22.00 -1.99 -5.96
CA PRO A 205 -22.90 -3.04 -6.41
C PRO A 205 -22.19 -4.07 -7.29
N ALA A 206 -22.58 -5.36 -7.17
CA ALA A 206 -21.91 -6.47 -7.85
C ALA A 206 -21.83 -6.33 -9.39
N TRP A 207 -22.86 -5.76 -10.01
CA TRP A 207 -22.87 -5.53 -11.46
C TRP A 207 -21.85 -4.47 -11.91
N LEU A 208 -21.67 -3.40 -11.10
CA LEU A 208 -20.65 -2.37 -11.36
C LEU A 208 -19.23 -2.94 -11.16
N GLN A 209 -19.05 -3.83 -10.18
CA GLN A 209 -17.78 -4.53 -10.01
C GLN A 209 -17.46 -5.41 -11.23
N LYS A 210 -18.43 -6.20 -11.73
CA LYS A 210 -18.25 -7.05 -12.93
C LYS A 210 -17.91 -6.21 -14.16
N LEU A 211 -18.65 -5.12 -14.40
CA LEU A 211 -18.38 -4.21 -15.52
C LEU A 211 -17.00 -3.57 -15.40
N GLY A 212 -16.63 -3.09 -14.22
CA GLY A 212 -15.32 -2.49 -13.96
C GLY A 212 -14.16 -3.49 -14.13
N MET A 213 -14.38 -4.77 -13.79
CA MET A 213 -13.41 -5.84 -14.04
C MET A 213 -13.27 -6.14 -15.55
N PHE A 214 -14.36 -6.16 -16.29
CA PHE A 214 -14.36 -6.34 -17.74
C PHE A 214 -13.59 -5.23 -18.45
N LEU A 215 -13.80 -3.98 -18.03
CA LEU A 215 -13.08 -2.80 -18.55
C LEU A 215 -11.62 -2.67 -18.05
N GLY A 216 -11.16 -3.58 -17.19
CA GLY A 216 -9.82 -3.52 -16.61
C GLY A 216 -9.56 -2.34 -15.69
N ILE A 217 -10.63 -1.68 -15.20
CA ILE A 217 -10.60 -0.60 -14.22
C ILE A 217 -10.53 -1.18 -12.80
N ILE A 218 -11.32 -2.21 -12.52
CA ILE A 218 -11.28 -2.97 -11.26
C ILE A 218 -10.41 -4.20 -11.46
N ILE A 219 -9.49 -4.44 -10.54
CA ILE A 219 -8.52 -5.53 -10.62
C ILE A 219 -8.67 -6.45 -9.40
N PRO A 220 -8.69 -7.77 -9.59
CA PRO A 220 -8.58 -8.71 -8.46
C PRO A 220 -7.27 -8.46 -7.69
N PRO A 221 -7.33 -8.42 -6.34
CA PRO A 221 -6.16 -8.08 -5.51
C PRO A 221 -4.98 -9.03 -5.73
N GLN A 222 -5.21 -10.32 -5.96
CA GLN A 222 -4.17 -11.32 -6.23
C GLN A 222 -3.39 -11.01 -7.53
N ARG A 223 -4.10 -10.61 -8.60
CA ARG A 223 -3.47 -10.23 -9.87
C ARG A 223 -2.68 -8.93 -9.73
N LEU A 224 -3.19 -7.99 -8.91
CA LEU A 224 -2.51 -6.74 -8.61
C LEU A 224 -1.19 -7.02 -7.88
N VAL A 225 -1.23 -7.75 -6.79
CA VAL A 225 -0.06 -8.09 -5.96
C VAL A 225 1.04 -8.74 -6.79
N LYS A 226 0.72 -9.78 -7.57
CA LYS A 226 1.69 -10.45 -8.45
C LYS A 226 2.36 -9.50 -9.44
N ARG A 227 1.60 -8.55 -10.03
CA ARG A 227 2.14 -7.55 -10.95
C ARG A 227 3.04 -6.54 -10.24
N VAL A 228 2.64 -6.09 -9.04
CA VAL A 228 3.38 -5.12 -8.25
C VAL A 228 4.72 -5.68 -7.80
N LEU A 229 4.74 -6.87 -7.19
CA LEU A 229 5.97 -7.52 -6.74
C LEU A 229 6.98 -7.71 -7.88
N ARG A 230 6.49 -8.15 -9.05
CA ARG A 230 7.33 -8.30 -10.24
C ARG A 230 7.84 -6.95 -10.78
N ALA A 231 7.00 -5.92 -10.79
CA ALA A 231 7.38 -4.60 -11.31
C ALA A 231 8.36 -3.88 -10.36
N ASN A 232 8.14 -3.96 -9.04
CA ASN A 232 9.07 -3.43 -8.04
C ASN A 232 10.43 -4.17 -8.13
N GLY A 233 10.44 -5.49 -8.23
CA GLY A 233 11.67 -6.27 -8.44
C GLY A 233 12.50 -5.84 -9.65
N ARG A 234 11.84 -5.31 -10.70
CA ARG A 234 12.48 -4.70 -11.89
C ARG A 234 12.89 -3.23 -11.68
N GLY A 235 12.71 -2.67 -10.48
CA GLY A 235 13.05 -1.27 -10.17
C GLY A 235 12.08 -0.23 -10.77
N LYS A 236 10.83 -0.61 -11.06
CA LYS A 236 9.83 0.33 -11.58
C LYS A 236 9.35 1.27 -10.48
N ILE A 237 9.63 2.58 -10.60
CA ILE A 237 9.32 3.59 -9.57
C ILE A 237 7.81 3.83 -9.44
N THR A 238 7.08 3.96 -10.56
CA THR A 238 5.61 4.17 -10.53
C THR A 238 4.92 2.99 -11.18
N ILE A 239 4.04 2.33 -10.44
CA ILE A 239 3.31 1.15 -10.88
C ILE A 239 1.82 1.46 -10.91
N ILE A 240 1.23 1.52 -12.11
CA ILE A 240 -0.21 1.67 -12.32
C ILE A 240 -0.73 0.31 -12.82
N PRO A 241 -1.33 -0.51 -11.94
CA PRO A 241 -1.89 -1.79 -12.34
C PRO A 241 -3.15 -1.58 -13.19
N GLY A 242 -3.35 -2.45 -14.19
CA GLY A 242 -4.50 -2.41 -15.10
C GLY A 242 -4.26 -1.55 -16.34
N PHE A 243 -4.67 -2.12 -17.50
CA PHE A 243 -4.57 -1.40 -18.76
C PHE A 243 -5.55 -0.21 -18.78
N GLY A 244 -6.79 -0.42 -18.36
CA GLY A 244 -7.81 0.63 -18.29
C GLY A 244 -7.35 1.81 -17.44
N ASN A 245 -6.77 1.56 -16.26
CA ASN A 245 -6.28 2.62 -15.38
C ASN A 245 -5.17 3.48 -16.02
N ARG A 246 -4.32 2.88 -16.85
CA ARG A 246 -3.27 3.62 -17.57
C ARG A 246 -3.86 4.48 -18.68
N LEU A 247 -4.84 3.95 -19.40
CA LEU A 247 -5.49 4.64 -20.51
C LEU A 247 -6.39 5.79 -20.02
N PHE A 248 -7.13 5.57 -18.93
CA PHE A 248 -8.06 6.56 -18.40
C PHE A 248 -7.39 7.63 -17.51
N LYS A 249 -6.16 7.40 -17.02
CA LYS A 249 -5.43 8.41 -16.23
C LYS A 249 -5.42 9.80 -16.86
N PRO A 250 -5.02 10.02 -18.12
CA PRO A 250 -5.03 11.34 -18.73
C PRO A 250 -6.45 11.91 -18.86
N VAL A 251 -7.44 11.07 -19.16
CA VAL A 251 -8.84 11.48 -19.28
C VAL A 251 -9.36 12.07 -17.95
N PHE A 252 -9.10 11.38 -16.83
CA PHE A 252 -9.49 11.87 -15.50
C PHE A 252 -8.78 13.17 -15.10
N SER A 253 -7.56 13.39 -15.56
CA SER A 253 -6.82 14.61 -15.27
C SER A 253 -7.41 15.85 -15.99
N ILE A 254 -8.06 15.66 -17.13
CA ILE A 254 -8.61 16.73 -17.99
C ILE A 254 -10.10 16.98 -17.68
N LEU A 255 -10.75 16.13 -16.88
CA LEU A 255 -12.16 16.30 -16.57
C LEU A 255 -12.49 17.70 -16.02
N PRO A 256 -13.44 18.43 -16.62
CA PRO A 256 -13.86 19.74 -16.14
C PRO A 256 -14.38 19.67 -14.71
N ASN A 257 -14.21 20.75 -13.96
CA ASN A 257 -14.64 20.79 -12.54
C ASN A 257 -16.15 20.58 -12.38
N TRP A 258 -16.97 21.08 -13.32
CA TRP A 258 -18.41 20.85 -13.27
C TRP A 258 -18.78 19.36 -13.34
N PHE A 259 -18.04 18.57 -14.13
CA PHE A 259 -18.28 17.14 -14.23
C PHE A 259 -17.84 16.38 -12.95
N LYS A 260 -16.73 16.78 -12.33
CA LYS A 260 -16.31 16.26 -11.02
C LYS A 260 -17.35 16.53 -9.94
N LEU A 261 -17.97 17.72 -9.95
CA LEU A 261 -19.06 18.09 -9.05
C LEU A 261 -20.33 17.25 -9.28
N LEU A 262 -20.65 16.94 -10.55
CA LEU A 262 -21.77 16.06 -10.88
C LEU A 262 -21.57 14.66 -10.32
N ILE A 263 -20.38 14.09 -10.49
CA ILE A 263 -20.03 12.78 -9.92
C ILE A 263 -20.19 12.80 -8.38
N ARG A 264 -19.68 13.84 -7.70
CA ARG A 264 -19.82 14.00 -6.25
C ARG A 264 -21.29 14.00 -5.81
N ARG A 265 -22.15 14.79 -6.50
CA ARG A 265 -23.58 14.84 -6.20
C ARG A 265 -24.24 13.46 -6.32
N ARG A 266 -23.92 12.71 -7.35
CA ARG A 266 -24.45 11.35 -7.57
C ARG A 266 -23.99 10.36 -6.49
N ILE A 267 -22.73 10.41 -6.07
CA ILE A 267 -22.22 9.53 -5.02
C ILE A 267 -22.89 9.87 -3.68
N LYS A 268 -23.02 11.16 -3.31
CA LYS A 268 -23.74 11.57 -2.07
C LYS A 268 -25.21 11.11 -2.07
N GLN A 269 -25.89 11.14 -3.21
CA GLN A 269 -27.25 10.61 -3.32
C GLN A 269 -27.32 9.11 -3.07
N LEU A 270 -26.33 8.36 -3.52
CA LEU A 270 -26.28 6.90 -3.30
C LEU A 270 -25.96 6.58 -1.83
N GLU A 271 -25.11 7.36 -1.14
CA GLU A 271 -24.80 7.14 0.29
C GLU A 271 -26.01 7.45 1.21
N ASN A 272 -26.83 8.44 0.85
CA ASN A 272 -28.02 8.78 1.64
C ASN A 272 -29.19 7.79 1.46
N ASN A 273 -29.13 6.90 0.47
CA ASN A 273 -30.14 5.88 0.19
C ASN A 273 -29.78 4.49 0.76
N PHE A 274 -28.70 4.39 1.54
CA PHE A 274 -28.22 3.21 2.28
C PHE A 274 -27.91 3.56 3.74
#